data_f3cbfb6f56005b502559e092a8670958
#
_entry.id   f3cbfb6f56005b502559e092a8670958
#
_cell.length_a   1.000
_cell.length_b   1.000
_cell.length_c   1.000
_cell.angle_alpha   90.00
_cell.angle_beta   90.00
_cell.angle_gamma   90.00
#
_symmetry.space_group_name_H-M   'P 1'
#
loop_
_entity.id
_entity.type
_entity.pdbx_description
1 polymer ?
#
loop_
_entity_poly.entity_id
_entity_poly.type
_entity_poly.pdbx_seq_one_letter_code
_entity_poly.pdbx_strand_id
1 'polypeptide(L)'
;VAYAASKAALTGITLPIARDLAYYGIRIVTIAPGLFETPLLKNMTPEVKKDLAKDIQFPARLGGTEEYGKLALHIVDNIYLNGETIRLDGALRLGVS
;
A
#
# COMPACT_ATOMS: atom_id res chain seq x y z
N VAL A 1 -3.46 17.33 6.59
CA VAL A 1 -2.10 17.56 7.13
C VAL A 1 -1.74 16.48 8.15
N ALA A 2 -2.60 16.28 9.16
CA ALA A 2 -2.32 15.27 10.17
C ALA A 2 -2.25 13.86 9.58
N TYR A 3 -3.13 13.56 8.61
CA TYR A 3 -3.12 12.26 7.94
C TYR A 3 -1.82 12.05 7.16
N ALA A 4 -1.40 13.06 6.41
CA ALA A 4 -0.17 12.97 5.64
C ALA A 4 1.05 12.81 6.54
N ALA A 5 1.07 13.50 7.67
CA ALA A 5 2.16 13.37 8.64
C ALA A 5 2.20 11.97 9.24
N SER A 6 1.04 11.38 9.56
CA SER A 6 0.98 10.01 10.09
C SER A 6 1.49 9.02 9.07
N LYS A 7 1.12 9.16 7.80
CA LYS A 7 1.61 8.27 6.73
C LYS A 7 3.11 8.39 6.54
N ALA A 8 3.63 9.61 6.54
CA ALA A 8 5.06 9.83 6.42
C ALA A 8 5.83 9.22 7.59
N ALA A 9 5.27 9.32 8.81
CA ALA A 9 5.89 8.74 9.98
C ALA A 9 5.97 7.22 9.88
N LEU A 10 4.90 6.55 9.42
CA LEU A 10 4.92 5.10 9.24
C LEU A 10 6.00 4.67 8.25
N THR A 11 6.10 5.37 7.12
CA THR A 11 7.15 5.09 6.14
C THR A 11 8.53 5.36 6.73
N GLY A 12 8.66 6.45 7.47
CA GLY A 12 9.94 6.86 8.04
C GLY A 12 10.47 5.95 9.12
N ILE A 13 9.61 5.24 9.86
CA ILE A 13 10.06 4.35 10.93
C ILE A 13 10.34 2.93 10.47
N THR A 14 9.92 2.55 9.26
CA THR A 14 10.06 1.17 8.79
C THR A 14 11.52 0.71 8.78
N LEU A 15 12.40 1.47 8.16
CA LEU A 15 13.81 1.08 8.09
C LEU A 15 14.50 1.12 9.46
N PRO A 16 14.35 2.16 10.28
CA PRO A 16 14.95 2.14 11.61
C PRO A 16 14.51 0.96 12.47
N ILE A 17 13.20 0.63 12.47
CA ILE A 17 12.70 -0.51 13.24
C ILE A 17 13.26 -1.81 12.68
N ALA A 18 13.33 -1.96 11.36
CA ALA A 18 13.89 -3.15 10.75
C ALA A 18 15.33 -3.36 11.16
N ARG A 19 16.10 -2.28 11.24
CA ARG A 19 17.49 -2.37 11.66
C ARG A 19 17.62 -2.72 13.14
N ASP A 20 16.75 -2.17 13.97
CA ASP A 20 16.76 -2.48 15.41
C ASP A 20 16.39 -3.95 15.67
N LEU A 21 15.41 -4.47 14.93
CA LEU A 21 14.92 -5.84 15.13
C LEU A 21 15.72 -6.89 14.38
N ALA A 22 16.62 -6.48 13.50
CA ALA A 22 17.44 -7.41 12.74
C ALA A 22 18.24 -8.34 13.65
N TYR A 23 18.70 -7.82 14.78
CA TYR A 23 19.43 -8.63 15.76
C TYR A 23 18.62 -9.84 16.23
N TYR A 24 17.30 -9.70 16.27
CA TYR A 24 16.40 -10.78 16.71
C TYR A 24 15.89 -11.64 15.56
N GLY A 25 16.37 -11.42 14.35
CA GLY A 25 15.91 -12.18 13.19
C GLY A 25 14.50 -11.82 12.76
N ILE A 26 14.06 -10.59 13.03
CA ILE A 26 12.72 -10.13 12.68
C ILE A 26 12.81 -9.15 11.52
N ARG A 27 11.98 -9.37 10.50
CA ARG A 27 11.86 -8.47 9.35
C ARG A 27 10.62 -7.60 9.49
N ILE A 28 10.68 -6.40 8.94
CA ILE A 28 9.54 -5.49 8.88
C ILE A 28 9.47 -4.91 7.48
N VAL A 29 8.31 -5.06 6.85
CA VAL A 29 8.03 -4.47 5.55
C VAL A 29 6.68 -3.78 5.63
N THR A 30 6.62 -2.58 5.11
CA THR A 30 5.39 -1.79 5.09
C THR A 30 4.77 -1.84 3.70
N ILE A 31 3.47 -2.12 3.62
CA ILE A 31 2.73 -2.02 2.37
C ILE A 31 1.97 -0.69 2.41
N ALA A 32 2.15 0.10 1.37
CA ALA A 32 1.42 1.35 1.19
C ALA A 32 0.40 1.17 0.07
N PRO A 33 -0.83 0.75 0.40
CA PRO A 33 -1.83 0.47 -0.62
C PRO A 33 -2.45 1.75 -1.16
N GLY A 34 -2.88 1.70 -2.42
CA GLY A 34 -3.70 2.73 -3.01
C GLY A 34 -5.17 2.47 -2.75
N LEU A 35 -5.98 2.62 -3.80
CA LEU A 35 -7.43 2.40 -3.69
C LEU A 35 -7.76 0.98 -4.10
N PHE A 36 -8.35 0.23 -3.18
CA PHE A 36 -8.73 -1.16 -3.41
C PHE A 36 -10.23 -1.34 -3.31
N GLU A 37 -10.75 -2.32 -4.04
CA GLU A 37 -12.16 -2.64 -4.00
C GLU A 37 -12.45 -3.46 -2.75
N THR A 38 -12.92 -2.76 -1.72
CA THR A 38 -13.33 -3.38 -0.46
C THR A 38 -14.83 -3.68 -0.50
N PRO A 39 -15.36 -4.46 0.47
CA PRO A 39 -16.82 -4.67 0.52
C PRO A 39 -17.63 -3.38 0.55
N LEU A 40 -17.10 -2.34 1.18
CA LEU A 40 -17.77 -1.04 1.20
C LEU A 40 -17.88 -0.46 -0.20
N LEU A 41 -16.80 -0.52 -0.98
CA LEU A 41 -16.77 0.03 -2.33
C LEU A 41 -17.54 -0.83 -3.34
N LYS A 42 -17.68 -2.12 -3.08
CA LYS A 42 -18.43 -3.02 -3.98
C LYS A 42 -19.88 -2.60 -4.14
N ASN A 43 -20.45 -1.97 -3.12
CA ASN A 43 -21.85 -1.54 -3.15
C ASN A 43 -22.05 -0.16 -3.79
N MET A 44 -20.97 0.48 -4.23
CA MET A 44 -21.07 1.77 -4.91
C MET A 44 -21.40 1.60 -6.38
N THR A 45 -21.98 2.64 -6.97
CA THR A 45 -22.32 2.60 -8.37
C THR A 45 -21.08 2.54 -9.25
N PRO A 46 -21.20 2.02 -10.49
CA PRO A 46 -20.06 2.04 -11.40
C PRO A 46 -19.48 3.42 -11.65
N GLU A 47 -20.33 4.45 -11.68
CA GLU A 47 -19.89 5.82 -11.88
C GLU A 47 -19.00 6.30 -10.73
N VAL A 48 -19.39 5.99 -9.50
CA VAL A 48 -18.59 6.36 -8.32
C VAL A 48 -17.25 5.65 -8.33
N LYS A 49 -17.25 4.34 -8.64
CA LYS A 49 -16.01 3.58 -8.72
C LYS A 49 -15.08 4.13 -9.80
N LYS A 50 -15.63 4.49 -10.94
CA LYS A 50 -14.86 5.06 -12.03
C LYS A 50 -14.24 6.40 -11.64
N ASP A 51 -15.00 7.23 -10.92
CA ASP A 51 -14.49 8.51 -10.45
C ASP A 51 -13.35 8.33 -9.45
N LEU A 52 -13.49 7.36 -8.53
CA LEU A 52 -12.42 7.06 -7.58
C LEU A 52 -11.16 6.57 -8.29
N ALA A 53 -11.31 5.83 -9.39
CA ALA A 53 -10.19 5.23 -10.10
C ALA A 53 -9.56 6.16 -11.13
N LYS A 54 -10.09 7.36 -11.31
CA LYS A 54 -9.67 8.25 -12.41
C LYS A 54 -8.19 8.63 -12.39
N ASP A 55 -7.59 8.67 -11.21
CA ASP A 55 -6.19 9.06 -11.05
C ASP A 55 -5.24 7.86 -11.02
N ILE A 56 -5.78 6.65 -11.09
CA ILE A 56 -4.96 5.44 -11.16
C ILE A 56 -4.47 5.28 -12.59
N GLN A 57 -3.16 5.18 -12.76
CA GLN A 57 -2.56 5.21 -14.10
C GLN A 57 -2.70 3.88 -14.84
N PHE A 58 -2.22 2.80 -14.23
CA PHE A 58 -2.31 1.49 -14.86
C PHE A 58 -2.04 0.39 -13.83
N PRO A 59 -2.85 -0.64 -13.79
CA PRO A 59 -4.12 -0.82 -14.51
C PRO A 59 -5.14 0.25 -14.09
N ALA A 60 -5.94 0.72 -15.04
CA ALA A 60 -6.85 1.84 -14.79
C ALA A 60 -8.14 1.35 -14.09
N ARG A 61 -7.98 0.85 -12.88
CA ARG A 61 -9.06 0.31 -12.06
C ARG A 61 -8.64 0.28 -10.60
N LEU A 62 -9.61 0.07 -9.71
CA LEU A 62 -9.30 -0.19 -8.30
C LEU A 62 -8.53 -1.51 -8.17
N GLY A 63 -7.66 -1.58 -7.18
CA GLY A 63 -6.93 -2.80 -6.90
C GLY A 63 -7.86 -3.87 -6.35
N GLY A 64 -7.56 -5.12 -6.68
CA GLY A 64 -8.29 -6.27 -6.12
C GLY A 64 -7.66 -6.72 -4.82
N THR A 65 -8.49 -7.25 -3.91
CA THR A 65 -7.98 -7.73 -2.63
C THR A 65 -7.00 -8.88 -2.80
N GLU A 66 -7.16 -9.68 -3.86
CA GLU A 66 -6.21 -10.77 -4.15
C GLU A 66 -4.83 -10.23 -4.53
N GLU A 67 -4.75 -9.03 -5.09
CA GLU A 67 -3.46 -8.41 -5.42
C GLU A 67 -2.72 -8.01 -4.17
N TYR A 68 -3.45 -7.51 -3.17
CA TYR A 68 -2.84 -7.20 -1.88
C TYR A 68 -2.34 -8.48 -1.22
N GLY A 69 -3.16 -9.54 -1.24
CA GLY A 69 -2.79 -10.83 -0.68
C GLY A 69 -1.55 -11.43 -1.34
N LYS A 70 -1.44 -11.29 -2.66
CA LYS A 70 -0.25 -11.77 -3.39
C LYS A 70 1.01 -11.07 -2.90
N LEU A 71 0.95 -9.76 -2.73
CA LEU A 71 2.11 -9.02 -2.25
C LEU A 71 2.47 -9.44 -0.83
N ALA A 72 1.47 -9.56 0.04
CA ALA A 72 1.70 -9.97 1.42
C ALA A 72 2.36 -11.34 1.49
N LEU A 73 1.88 -12.30 0.69
CA LEU A 73 2.48 -13.63 0.63
C LEU A 73 3.90 -13.59 0.10
N HIS A 74 4.14 -12.77 -0.92
CA HIS A 74 5.49 -12.62 -1.46
C HIS A 74 6.46 -12.07 -0.40
N ILE A 75 6.01 -11.11 0.38
CA ILE A 75 6.83 -10.54 1.44
C ILE A 75 7.20 -11.61 2.48
N VAL A 76 6.23 -12.45 2.83
CA VAL A 76 6.48 -13.55 3.78
C VAL A 76 7.49 -14.54 3.21
N ASP A 77 7.35 -14.88 1.94
CA ASP A 77 8.21 -15.89 1.30
C ASP A 77 9.59 -15.37 0.92
N ASN A 78 9.70 -14.09 0.63
CA ASN A 78 10.98 -13.51 0.19
C ASN A 78 11.70 -12.91 1.38
N ILE A 79 12.50 -13.71 2.05
CA ILE A 79 13.13 -13.32 3.31
C ILE A 79 14.19 -12.24 3.16
N TYR A 80 14.58 -11.90 1.95
CA TYR A 80 15.55 -10.81 1.73
C TYR A 80 14.89 -9.43 1.72
N LEU A 81 13.55 -9.37 1.67
CA LEU A 81 12.81 -8.11 1.79
C LEU A 81 12.77 -7.69 3.25
N ASN A 82 13.31 -6.52 3.56
CA ASN A 82 13.34 -6.01 4.92
C ASN A 82 13.55 -4.50 4.91
N GLY A 83 12.84 -3.81 5.78
CA GLY A 83 13.02 -2.37 5.96
C GLY A 83 12.50 -1.51 4.83
N GLU A 84 11.71 -2.07 3.93
CA GLU A 84 11.23 -1.38 2.74
C GLU A 84 9.76 -1.04 2.85
N THR A 85 9.36 0.06 2.21
CA THR A 85 7.96 0.39 2.02
C THR A 85 7.62 0.15 0.55
N ILE A 86 6.63 -0.71 0.30
CA ILE A 86 6.24 -1.08 -1.05
C ILE A 86 4.88 -0.48 -1.36
N ARG A 87 4.83 0.37 -2.36
CA ARG A 87 3.56 0.93 -2.82
C ARG A 87 2.87 -0.05 -3.75
N LEU A 88 1.56 -0.21 -3.54
CA LEU A 88 0.73 -1.08 -4.38
C LEU A 88 -0.51 -0.28 -4.76
N ASP A 89 -0.40 0.53 -5.80
CA ASP A 89 -1.40 1.57 -6.05
C ASP A 89 -1.65 1.91 -7.52
N GLY A 90 -1.12 1.12 -8.46
CA GLY A 90 -1.31 1.41 -9.89
C GLY A 90 -0.76 2.76 -10.30
N ALA A 91 0.28 3.21 -9.65
CA ALA A 91 0.92 4.52 -9.88
C ALA A 91 -0.01 5.69 -9.56
N LEU A 92 -0.94 5.48 -8.63
CA LEU A 92 -1.79 6.56 -8.15
C LEU A 92 -0.96 7.58 -7.40
N ARG A 93 -1.13 8.83 -7.76
CA ARG A 93 -0.63 9.95 -6.97
C ARG A 93 -1.75 10.95 -6.88
N LEU A 94 -2.15 11.28 -5.66
CA LEU A 94 -3.17 12.30 -5.48
C LEU A 94 -2.65 13.63 -6.00
N GLY A 95 -3.54 14.38 -6.60
CA GLY A 95 -3.17 15.66 -7.16
C GLY A 95 -2.49 16.56 -6.14
N VAL A 96 -1.58 17.38 -6.63
CA VAL A 96 -0.90 18.34 -5.80
C VAL A 96 -1.87 19.47 -5.51
N SER A 97 -2.42 19.47 -4.38
CA SER A 97 -3.39 20.49 -4.02
C SER A 97 -3.09 21.00 -2.63
#